data_9b8122067d3fafe7ea21b25035cd8a3f
#
_entry.id   9b8122067d3fafe7ea21b25035cd8a3f
#
_cell.length_a   1.000
_cell.length_b   1.000
_cell.length_c   1.000
_cell.angle_alpha   90.00
_cell.angle_beta   90.00
_cell.angle_gamma   90.00
#
_symmetry.space_group_name_H-M   'P 1'
#
loop_
_entity.id
_entity.type
_entity.pdbx_description
1 polymer ?
#
loop_
_entity_poly.entity_id
_entity_poly.type
_entity_poly.pdbx_seq_one_letter_code
_entity_poly.pdbx_strand_id
1 'polypeptide(L)'
;MEVDEGRDDPAVQWTRIQETLKTLSDWKERSDRSKPRAALMEELAADLTGYYGYLGELTELFLSMFSPAECVEFMDASEKPRPTVVRTNTLKTRRKDLAQALIKRGVHLSPLAKWSKVGLLIAESEVPVGATPEYLAGHYMLQSAASQCPVLALAPAPGERILELAAAPGGKSSYIAQLMKNTGAVVANDLKKERHKATVANLHRLGVTNAVVCCHDGRAFPGVMGGFDRVLLDAPCTGLGVISRDPAIKGQRTVADVQKLAHLQKELLLAAIDSVDDKKAGVVVYSTCSVSVLENEDVVQYALEKRRVRLVPTGLAFAKEAFTRYQRKRYHPSMSLCARFYPHTHNMDGFFVAKFEKLSPKDKKRKHQDDDA
;
A
#
# COMPACT_ATOMS: atom_id res chain seq x y z
N MET A 1 -33.51 -34.59 -0.68
CA MET A 1 -32.43 -33.64 -0.35
C MET A 1 -33.14 -32.32 -0.11
N GLU A 2 -33.54 -32.04 1.11
CA GLU A 2 -34.08 -30.75 1.49
C GLU A 2 -32.95 -29.76 1.35
N VAL A 3 -33.10 -28.82 0.43
CA VAL A 3 -32.20 -27.63 0.33
C VAL A 3 -32.54 -26.81 1.57
N ASP A 4 -31.58 -26.65 2.45
CA ASP A 4 -31.66 -25.89 3.70
C ASP A 4 -31.73 -24.38 3.34
N GLU A 5 -32.93 -23.95 2.83
CA GLU A 5 -33.19 -22.56 2.38
C GLU A 5 -32.99 -21.49 3.48
N GLY A 6 -32.81 -21.91 4.74
CA GLY A 6 -32.55 -21.00 5.87
C GLY A 6 -31.10 -20.68 6.15
N ARG A 7 -30.15 -21.42 5.59
CA ARG A 7 -28.70 -21.21 5.86
C ARG A 7 -28.10 -20.03 5.12
N ASP A 8 -28.68 -19.64 3.99
CA ASP A 8 -28.15 -18.61 3.08
C ASP A 8 -28.75 -17.21 3.31
N ASP A 9 -29.69 -17.06 4.26
CA ASP A 9 -30.22 -15.75 4.62
C ASP A 9 -29.13 -14.90 5.30
N PRO A 10 -28.75 -13.73 4.73
CA PRO A 10 -27.74 -12.85 5.28
C PRO A 10 -27.99 -12.43 6.74
N ALA A 11 -29.27 -12.28 7.14
CA ALA A 11 -29.61 -11.92 8.52
C ALA A 11 -29.31 -13.07 9.50
N VAL A 12 -29.58 -14.32 9.08
CA VAL A 12 -29.27 -15.52 9.85
C VAL A 12 -27.76 -15.73 9.93
N GLN A 13 -27.04 -15.57 8.81
CA GLN A 13 -25.57 -15.66 8.78
C GLN A 13 -24.95 -14.62 9.72
N TRP A 14 -25.41 -13.37 9.67
CA TRP A 14 -24.92 -12.32 10.55
C TRP A 14 -25.14 -12.63 12.04
N THR A 15 -26.31 -13.15 12.39
CA THR A 15 -26.60 -13.57 13.77
C THR A 15 -25.63 -14.65 14.24
N ARG A 16 -25.37 -15.68 13.42
CA ARG A 16 -24.39 -16.73 13.73
C ARG A 16 -22.97 -16.18 13.89
N ILE A 17 -22.55 -15.26 13.01
CA ILE A 17 -21.26 -14.58 13.11
C ILE A 17 -21.14 -13.90 14.47
N GLN A 18 -22.14 -13.10 14.89
CA GLN A 18 -22.12 -12.38 16.17
C GLN A 18 -22.08 -13.34 17.39
N GLU A 19 -22.85 -14.41 17.35
CA GLU A 19 -22.85 -15.45 18.41
C GLU A 19 -21.49 -16.16 18.51
N THR A 20 -20.89 -16.50 17.35
CA THR A 20 -19.58 -17.14 17.29
C THR A 20 -18.49 -16.21 17.78
N LEU A 21 -18.51 -14.92 17.40
CA LEU A 21 -17.58 -13.91 17.91
C LEU A 21 -17.68 -13.77 19.42
N LYS A 22 -18.90 -13.68 19.97
CA LYS A 22 -19.13 -13.62 21.41
C LYS A 22 -18.62 -14.87 22.13
N THR A 23 -18.80 -16.04 21.52
CA THR A 23 -18.30 -17.30 22.08
C THR A 23 -16.77 -17.36 22.06
N LEU A 24 -16.13 -16.85 21.01
CA LEU A 24 -14.67 -16.81 20.89
C LEU A 24 -14.01 -15.76 21.79
N SER A 25 -14.68 -14.63 22.06
CA SER A 25 -14.18 -13.60 23.00
C SER A 25 -14.12 -14.11 24.43
N ASP A 26 -15.17 -14.84 24.87
CA ASP A 26 -15.33 -15.34 26.23
C ASP A 26 -14.73 -16.75 26.42
N TRP A 27 -13.97 -17.25 25.44
CA TRP A 27 -13.50 -18.64 25.37
C TRP A 27 -12.80 -19.13 26.63
N LYS A 28 -12.05 -18.29 27.32
CA LYS A 28 -11.32 -18.66 28.52
C LYS A 28 -12.22 -18.79 29.75
N GLU A 29 -13.33 -18.06 29.79
CA GLU A 29 -14.22 -17.94 30.95
C GLU A 29 -15.41 -18.90 30.88
N ARG A 30 -15.73 -19.43 29.68
CA ARG A 30 -16.85 -20.36 29.50
C ARG A 30 -16.49 -21.76 30.00
N SER A 31 -17.35 -22.29 30.86
CA SER A 31 -17.31 -23.67 31.32
C SER A 31 -17.82 -24.67 30.26
N ASP A 32 -18.73 -24.26 29.38
CA ASP A 32 -19.28 -25.07 28.31
C ASP A 32 -18.38 -24.99 27.05
N ARG A 33 -17.59 -26.05 26.87
CA ARG A 33 -16.73 -26.26 25.70
C ARG A 33 -17.28 -27.38 24.82
N SER A 34 -18.57 -27.38 24.55
CA SER A 34 -19.27 -28.37 23.72
C SER A 34 -18.66 -28.51 22.32
N LYS A 35 -18.11 -27.43 21.75
CA LYS A 35 -17.38 -27.42 20.48
C LYS A 35 -15.92 -27.02 20.69
N PRO A 36 -14.93 -27.66 20.05
CA PRO A 36 -13.54 -27.19 20.07
C PRO A 36 -13.39 -25.82 19.36
N ARG A 37 -12.44 -25.01 19.83
CA ARG A 37 -12.18 -23.66 19.25
C ARG A 37 -11.92 -23.72 17.74
N ALA A 38 -11.25 -24.77 17.25
CA ALA A 38 -10.98 -24.96 15.81
C ALA A 38 -12.27 -25.07 15.00
N ALA A 39 -13.25 -25.86 15.45
CA ALA A 39 -14.55 -26.01 14.79
C ALA A 39 -15.32 -24.68 14.73
N LEU A 40 -15.28 -23.87 15.81
CA LEU A 40 -15.88 -22.52 15.80
C LEU A 40 -15.18 -21.57 14.82
N MET A 41 -13.88 -21.68 14.64
CA MET A 41 -13.14 -20.90 13.64
C MET A 41 -13.48 -21.31 12.22
N GLU A 42 -13.68 -22.60 11.97
CA GLU A 42 -14.12 -23.13 10.66
C GLU A 42 -15.55 -22.67 10.35
N GLU A 43 -16.47 -22.75 11.30
CA GLU A 43 -17.85 -22.25 11.17
C GLU A 43 -17.85 -20.74 10.87
N LEU A 44 -17.05 -19.96 11.63
CA LEU A 44 -16.91 -18.52 11.39
C LEU A 44 -16.35 -18.22 9.99
N ALA A 45 -15.35 -18.96 9.55
CA ALA A 45 -14.76 -18.78 8.21
C ALA A 45 -15.80 -19.06 7.11
N ALA A 46 -16.62 -20.12 7.26
CA ALA A 46 -17.67 -20.44 6.32
C ALA A 46 -18.77 -19.35 6.28
N ASP A 47 -19.21 -18.88 7.46
CA ASP A 47 -20.24 -17.82 7.54
C ASP A 47 -19.72 -16.48 6.99
N LEU A 48 -18.46 -16.09 7.29
CA LEU A 48 -17.83 -14.88 6.72
C LEU A 48 -17.69 -14.98 5.20
N THR A 49 -17.29 -16.14 4.70
CA THR A 49 -17.18 -16.43 3.26
C THR A 49 -18.53 -16.22 2.55
N GLY A 50 -19.59 -16.78 3.09
CA GLY A 50 -20.94 -16.63 2.55
C GLY A 50 -21.46 -15.21 2.64
N TYR A 51 -21.32 -14.58 3.80
CA TYR A 51 -21.86 -13.25 4.07
C TYR A 51 -21.21 -12.13 3.24
N TYR A 52 -19.87 -12.12 3.15
CA TYR A 52 -19.12 -11.08 2.41
C TYR A 52 -18.81 -11.46 0.97
N GLY A 53 -18.99 -12.71 0.55
CA GLY A 53 -18.73 -13.17 -0.83
C GLY A 53 -17.26 -13.27 -1.20
N TYR A 54 -16.39 -13.58 -0.24
CA TYR A 54 -14.97 -13.87 -0.50
C TYR A 54 -14.75 -15.32 -0.92
N LEU A 55 -13.65 -15.61 -1.59
CA LEU A 55 -13.15 -16.99 -1.66
C LEU A 55 -12.75 -17.46 -0.26
N GLY A 56 -13.08 -18.71 0.10
CA GLY A 56 -12.81 -19.27 1.44
C GLY A 56 -11.35 -19.14 1.86
N GLU A 57 -10.42 -19.40 0.94
CA GLU A 57 -8.98 -19.24 1.17
C GLU A 57 -8.54 -17.81 1.51
N LEU A 58 -9.25 -16.78 1.00
CA LEU A 58 -8.99 -15.38 1.39
C LEU A 58 -9.54 -15.07 2.78
N THR A 59 -10.70 -15.61 3.12
CA THR A 59 -11.26 -15.51 4.47
C THR A 59 -10.31 -16.13 5.50
N GLU A 60 -9.78 -17.31 5.23
CA GLU A 60 -8.80 -17.97 6.08
C GLU A 60 -7.49 -17.16 6.19
N LEU A 61 -7.03 -16.58 5.07
CA LEU A 61 -5.88 -15.69 5.06
C LEU A 61 -6.10 -14.50 6.01
N PHE A 62 -7.26 -13.84 5.96
CA PHE A 62 -7.56 -12.70 6.83
C PHE A 62 -7.72 -13.12 8.29
N LEU A 63 -8.40 -14.22 8.58
CA LEU A 63 -8.50 -14.78 9.93
C LEU A 63 -7.14 -15.23 10.51
N SER A 64 -6.17 -15.52 9.65
CA SER A 64 -4.80 -15.83 10.11
C SER A 64 -4.01 -14.57 10.48
N MET A 65 -4.42 -13.39 9.98
CA MET A 65 -3.75 -12.10 10.21
C MET A 65 -4.38 -11.29 11.34
N PHE A 66 -5.70 -11.40 11.49
CA PHE A 66 -6.49 -10.62 12.43
C PHE A 66 -7.13 -11.50 13.49
N SER A 67 -7.45 -10.94 14.64
CA SER A 67 -8.38 -11.58 15.56
C SER A 67 -9.75 -11.72 14.89
N PRO A 68 -10.61 -12.67 15.29
CA PRO A 68 -11.93 -12.84 14.69
C PRO A 68 -12.75 -11.54 14.61
N ALA A 69 -12.78 -10.76 15.70
CA ALA A 69 -13.48 -9.48 15.73
C ALA A 69 -12.86 -8.44 14.77
N GLU A 70 -11.53 -8.29 14.79
CA GLU A 70 -10.82 -7.37 13.90
C GLU A 70 -10.97 -7.78 12.41
N CYS A 71 -11.08 -9.09 12.12
CA CYS A 71 -11.35 -9.59 10.78
C CYS A 71 -12.70 -9.10 10.25
N VAL A 72 -13.74 -9.16 11.07
CA VAL A 72 -15.07 -8.63 10.74
C VAL A 72 -15.01 -7.12 10.53
N GLU A 73 -14.36 -6.36 11.41
CA GLU A 73 -14.18 -4.92 11.24
C GLU A 73 -13.44 -4.58 9.94
N PHE A 74 -12.42 -5.37 9.57
CA PHE A 74 -11.69 -5.22 8.31
C PHE A 74 -12.59 -5.50 7.10
N MET A 75 -13.37 -6.58 7.13
CA MET A 75 -14.29 -6.94 6.05
C MET A 75 -15.40 -5.89 5.92
N ASP A 76 -16.05 -5.48 7.01
CA ASP A 76 -17.05 -4.39 7.03
C ASP A 76 -16.53 -3.09 6.44
N ALA A 77 -15.30 -2.71 6.84
CA ALA A 77 -14.68 -1.53 6.30
C ALA A 77 -14.36 -1.68 4.80
N SER A 78 -14.03 -2.89 4.34
CA SER A 78 -13.74 -3.16 2.93
C SER A 78 -14.98 -3.12 2.03
N GLU A 79 -16.20 -3.22 2.60
CA GLU A 79 -17.46 -3.02 1.86
C GLU A 79 -17.80 -1.54 1.64
N LYS A 80 -17.24 -0.65 2.44
CA LYS A 80 -17.57 0.78 2.39
C LYS A 80 -16.62 1.52 1.45
N PRO A 81 -17.12 2.45 0.61
CA PRO A 81 -16.26 3.28 -0.22
C PRO A 81 -15.27 4.08 0.63
N ARG A 82 -14.02 4.14 0.18
CA ARG A 82 -13.03 5.02 0.81
C ARG A 82 -13.24 6.47 0.39
N PRO A 83 -12.92 7.42 1.28
CA PRO A 83 -13.06 8.83 0.96
C PRO A 83 -12.28 9.22 -0.30
N THR A 84 -12.86 10.08 -1.11
CA THR A 84 -12.16 10.67 -2.25
C THR A 84 -11.13 11.68 -1.76
N VAL A 85 -9.89 11.51 -2.21
CA VAL A 85 -8.78 12.40 -1.85
C VAL A 85 -8.16 12.99 -3.11
N VAL A 86 -7.89 14.30 -3.05
CA VAL A 86 -7.12 15.00 -4.07
C VAL A 86 -5.80 15.50 -3.48
N ARG A 87 -4.73 15.32 -4.24
CA ARG A 87 -3.42 15.87 -3.92
C ARG A 87 -3.22 17.18 -4.68
N THR A 88 -3.09 18.28 -3.97
CA THR A 88 -2.73 19.58 -4.55
C THR A 88 -1.38 19.51 -5.24
N ASN A 89 -1.30 20.00 -6.46
CA ASN A 89 -0.04 20.15 -7.19
C ASN A 89 0.63 21.46 -6.87
N THR A 90 1.63 21.44 -6.00
CA THR A 90 2.33 22.65 -5.55
C THR A 90 3.28 23.26 -6.60
N LEU A 91 3.45 22.61 -7.76
CA LEU A 91 4.10 23.24 -8.92
C LEU A 91 3.23 24.33 -9.56
N LYS A 92 1.90 24.25 -9.36
CA LYS A 92 0.93 25.15 -10.03
C LYS A 92 0.08 25.98 -9.09
N THR A 93 -0.19 25.51 -7.86
CA THR A 93 -1.09 26.18 -6.93
C THR A 93 -0.79 25.85 -5.47
N ARG A 94 -1.36 26.60 -4.54
CA ARG A 94 -1.30 26.34 -3.11
C ARG A 94 -2.56 25.61 -2.66
N ARG A 95 -2.45 24.75 -1.63
CA ARG A 95 -3.61 23.99 -1.11
C ARG A 95 -4.78 24.90 -0.70
N LYS A 96 -4.51 26.07 -0.10
CA LYS A 96 -5.54 27.03 0.30
C LYS A 96 -6.29 27.59 -0.91
N ASP A 97 -5.56 27.96 -1.94
CA ASP A 97 -6.14 28.57 -3.15
C ASP A 97 -6.97 27.56 -3.93
N LEU A 98 -6.47 26.33 -4.05
CA LEU A 98 -7.22 25.20 -4.63
C LEU A 98 -8.50 24.92 -3.84
N ALA A 99 -8.41 24.85 -2.51
CA ALA A 99 -9.57 24.58 -1.66
C ALA A 99 -10.66 25.64 -1.88
N GLN A 100 -10.29 26.94 -1.91
CA GLN A 100 -11.25 28.02 -2.16
C GLN A 100 -11.87 27.93 -3.56
N ALA A 101 -11.09 27.57 -4.58
CA ALA A 101 -11.60 27.39 -5.94
C ALA A 101 -12.62 26.26 -6.03
N LEU A 102 -12.34 25.13 -5.40
CA LEU A 102 -13.23 23.96 -5.38
C LEU A 102 -14.50 24.21 -4.55
N ILE A 103 -14.40 24.90 -3.41
CA ILE A 103 -15.57 25.28 -2.59
C ILE A 103 -16.54 26.15 -3.39
N LYS A 104 -16.03 27.13 -4.18
CA LYS A 104 -16.85 27.97 -5.07
C LYS A 104 -17.60 27.17 -6.16
N ARG A 105 -17.19 25.92 -6.40
CA ARG A 105 -17.84 24.99 -7.35
C ARG A 105 -18.79 24.01 -6.68
N GLY A 106 -19.12 24.19 -5.40
CA GLY A 106 -19.98 23.26 -4.67
C GLY A 106 -19.27 21.99 -4.22
N VAL A 107 -17.94 22.02 -4.06
CA VAL A 107 -17.19 20.88 -3.50
C VAL A 107 -17.03 21.07 -2.00
N HIS A 108 -17.60 20.19 -1.21
CA HIS A 108 -17.42 20.14 0.24
C HIS A 108 -16.13 19.37 0.57
N LEU A 109 -15.16 20.05 1.15
CA LEU A 109 -13.84 19.49 1.39
C LEU A 109 -13.22 19.97 2.70
N SER A 110 -12.25 19.20 3.19
CA SER A 110 -11.43 19.55 4.34
C SER A 110 -9.96 19.15 4.10
N PRO A 111 -9.00 19.70 4.87
CA PRO A 111 -7.64 19.16 4.88
C PRO A 111 -7.65 17.68 5.23
N LEU A 112 -6.89 16.86 4.49
CA LEU A 112 -6.87 15.41 4.65
C LEU A 112 -6.50 14.98 6.07
N ALA A 113 -5.35 15.45 6.56
CA ALA A 113 -4.86 15.15 7.90
C ALA A 113 -3.64 16.04 8.23
N LYS A 114 -3.20 16.04 9.49
CA LYS A 114 -2.02 16.81 9.94
C LYS A 114 -0.72 16.36 9.24
N TRP A 115 -0.60 15.11 8.88
CA TRP A 115 0.57 14.56 8.21
C TRP A 115 0.67 14.97 6.72
N SER A 116 -0.44 15.34 6.07
CA SER A 116 -0.47 15.74 4.66
C SER A 116 -0.54 17.27 4.50
N LYS A 117 0.50 17.84 3.90
CA LYS A 117 0.54 19.26 3.58
C LYS A 117 -0.22 19.62 2.30
N VAL A 118 -0.53 18.65 1.46
CA VAL A 118 -1.07 18.82 0.10
C VAL A 118 -2.43 18.15 -0.11
N GLY A 119 -2.83 17.25 0.77
CA GLY A 119 -4.06 16.47 0.65
C GLY A 119 -5.31 17.27 1.04
N LEU A 120 -6.37 17.10 0.25
CA LEU A 120 -7.73 17.54 0.57
C LEU A 120 -8.65 16.31 0.51
N LEU A 121 -9.49 16.16 1.53
CA LEU A 121 -10.53 15.16 1.62
C LEU A 121 -11.81 15.74 1.03
N ILE A 122 -12.40 15.09 0.06
CA ILE A 122 -13.68 15.45 -0.52
C ILE A 122 -14.78 14.69 0.23
N ALA A 123 -15.64 15.42 0.90
CA ALA A 123 -16.80 14.83 1.59
C ALA A 123 -17.95 14.62 0.61
N GLU A 124 -18.24 15.66 -0.21
CA GLU A 124 -19.32 15.68 -1.18
C GLU A 124 -19.00 16.64 -2.31
N SER A 125 -19.55 16.45 -3.49
CA SER A 125 -19.31 17.32 -4.62
C SER A 125 -20.51 17.36 -5.55
N GLU A 126 -20.99 18.57 -5.87
CA GLU A 126 -22.03 18.83 -6.87
C GLU A 126 -21.53 18.63 -8.30
N VAL A 127 -20.20 18.65 -8.49
CA VAL A 127 -19.56 18.49 -9.79
C VAL A 127 -18.59 17.32 -9.81
N PRO A 128 -18.38 16.66 -10.97
CA PRO A 128 -17.38 15.60 -11.06
C PRO A 128 -15.98 16.15 -10.82
N VAL A 129 -15.33 15.79 -9.71
CA VAL A 129 -13.99 16.29 -9.33
C VAL A 129 -12.88 15.91 -10.33
N GLY A 130 -13.11 14.94 -11.20
CA GLY A 130 -12.20 14.58 -12.29
C GLY A 130 -12.38 15.40 -13.58
N ALA A 131 -13.34 16.34 -13.62
CA ALA A 131 -13.69 17.11 -14.80
C ALA A 131 -13.72 18.65 -14.56
N THR A 132 -13.29 19.10 -13.39
CA THR A 132 -13.23 20.54 -13.10
C THR A 132 -12.14 21.23 -13.93
N PRO A 133 -12.28 22.54 -14.25
CA PRO A 133 -11.24 23.30 -14.91
C PRO A 133 -9.89 23.23 -14.16
N GLU A 134 -9.90 23.22 -12.84
CA GLU A 134 -8.70 23.08 -12.00
C GLU A 134 -8.04 21.71 -12.18
N TYR A 135 -8.83 20.65 -12.35
CA TYR A 135 -8.28 19.33 -12.67
C TYR A 135 -7.63 19.32 -14.05
N LEU A 136 -8.32 19.84 -15.05
CA LEU A 136 -7.80 19.91 -16.43
C LEU A 136 -6.56 20.80 -16.52
N ALA A 137 -6.51 21.89 -15.76
CA ALA A 137 -5.33 22.76 -15.63
C ALA A 137 -4.18 22.13 -14.83
N GLY A 138 -4.38 20.94 -14.22
CA GLY A 138 -3.36 20.23 -13.48
C GLY A 138 -3.07 20.80 -12.09
N HIS A 139 -4.02 21.50 -11.47
CA HIS A 139 -3.87 22.01 -10.11
C HIS A 139 -3.91 20.90 -9.06
N TYR A 140 -4.44 19.72 -9.39
CA TYR A 140 -4.46 18.56 -8.50
C TYR A 140 -4.48 17.24 -9.25
N MET A 141 -4.19 16.18 -8.49
CA MET A 141 -4.30 14.78 -8.88
C MET A 141 -5.27 14.07 -7.95
N LEU A 142 -6.19 13.27 -8.52
CA LEU A 142 -6.96 12.28 -7.74
C LEU A 142 -6.00 11.19 -7.29
N GLN A 143 -5.73 11.11 -6.00
CA GLN A 143 -4.81 10.14 -5.44
C GLN A 143 -5.21 9.81 -4.01
N SER A 144 -5.39 8.53 -3.71
CA SER A 144 -5.76 8.09 -2.36
C SER A 144 -4.71 8.52 -1.33
N ALA A 145 -5.15 8.65 -0.09
CA ALA A 145 -4.26 9.00 1.02
C ALA A 145 -3.12 7.98 1.17
N ALA A 146 -3.43 6.68 1.09
CA ALA A 146 -2.44 5.60 1.20
C ALA A 146 -1.38 5.68 0.09
N SER A 147 -1.79 5.98 -1.15
CA SER A 147 -0.86 6.10 -2.28
C SER A 147 0.10 7.29 -2.21
N GLN A 148 -0.13 8.25 -1.29
CA GLN A 148 0.80 9.35 -1.03
C GLN A 148 1.93 8.92 -0.07
N CYS A 149 1.67 7.96 0.80
CA CYS A 149 2.59 7.52 1.87
C CYS A 149 3.96 7.03 1.36
N PRO A 150 4.07 6.21 0.29
CA PRO A 150 5.38 5.78 -0.22
C PRO A 150 6.28 6.93 -0.64
N VAL A 151 5.72 7.97 -1.26
CA VAL A 151 6.50 9.15 -1.69
C VAL A 151 6.94 9.98 -0.49
N LEU A 152 6.10 10.09 0.55
CA LEU A 152 6.48 10.74 1.81
C LEU A 152 7.61 9.96 2.51
N ALA A 153 7.53 8.62 2.54
CA ALA A 153 8.59 7.78 3.10
C ALA A 153 9.88 7.87 2.28
N LEU A 154 9.78 7.97 0.95
CA LEU A 154 10.92 8.16 0.04
C LEU A 154 11.64 9.48 0.34
N ALA A 155 10.90 10.53 0.70
CA ALA A 155 11.39 11.87 1.02
C ALA A 155 12.33 12.44 -0.07
N PRO A 156 11.88 12.56 -1.33
CA PRO A 156 12.71 13.04 -2.43
C PRO A 156 13.21 14.46 -2.18
N ALA A 157 14.46 14.74 -2.55
CA ALA A 157 15.09 16.05 -2.43
C ALA A 157 15.38 16.68 -3.81
N PRO A 158 15.40 18.03 -3.90
CA PRO A 158 15.78 18.71 -5.13
C PRO A 158 17.16 18.28 -5.65
N GLY A 159 17.27 18.09 -6.96
CA GLY A 159 18.54 17.74 -7.64
C GLY A 159 18.86 16.24 -7.66
N GLU A 160 18.11 15.39 -6.97
CA GLU A 160 18.33 13.95 -6.96
C GLU A 160 17.95 13.27 -8.28
N ARG A 161 18.50 12.08 -8.51
CA ARG A 161 18.07 11.13 -9.56
C ARG A 161 17.26 10.03 -8.93
N ILE A 162 15.98 9.96 -9.27
CA ILE A 162 15.01 9.05 -8.64
C ILE A 162 14.40 8.15 -9.70
N LEU A 163 14.31 6.85 -9.41
CA LEU A 163 13.63 5.85 -10.22
C LEU A 163 12.30 5.46 -9.55
N GLU A 164 11.22 5.45 -10.32
CA GLU A 164 10.00 4.71 -10.01
C GLU A 164 9.92 3.50 -10.94
N LEU A 165 10.05 2.29 -10.38
CA LEU A 165 10.28 1.07 -11.15
C LEU A 165 9.01 0.51 -11.80
N ALA A 166 7.81 0.85 -11.28
CA ALA A 166 6.49 0.49 -11.81
C ALA A 166 5.56 1.71 -11.71
N ALA A 167 5.74 2.67 -12.63
CA ALA A 167 5.28 4.04 -12.45
C ALA A 167 3.85 4.32 -12.89
N ALA A 168 3.27 3.51 -13.78
CA ALA A 168 1.97 3.83 -14.35
C ALA A 168 0.84 3.79 -13.29
N PRO A 169 -0.06 4.79 -13.29
CA PRO A 169 -0.29 5.86 -14.26
C PRO A 169 0.42 7.20 -13.98
N GLY A 170 1.53 7.24 -13.22
CA GLY A 170 2.34 8.43 -12.99
C GLY A 170 1.92 9.29 -11.78
N GLY A 171 1.03 8.77 -10.93
CA GLY A 171 0.56 9.49 -9.74
C GLY A 171 1.67 9.73 -8.71
N LYS A 172 2.52 8.74 -8.47
CA LYS A 172 3.65 8.85 -7.55
C LYS A 172 4.83 9.57 -8.21
N SER A 173 5.14 9.30 -9.50
CA SER A 173 6.15 10.05 -10.28
C SER A 173 5.90 11.54 -10.25
N SER A 174 4.65 11.96 -10.47
CA SER A 174 4.30 13.39 -10.42
C SER A 174 4.42 13.98 -9.01
N TYR A 175 4.21 13.19 -7.97
CA TYR A 175 4.40 13.65 -6.60
C TYR A 175 5.90 13.77 -6.24
N ILE A 176 6.71 12.84 -6.70
CA ILE A 176 8.18 12.91 -6.60
C ILE A 176 8.67 14.20 -7.28
N ALA A 177 8.31 14.43 -8.54
CA ALA A 177 8.69 15.63 -9.30
C ALA A 177 8.23 16.93 -8.60
N GLN A 178 7.02 16.93 -8.02
CA GLN A 178 6.49 18.03 -7.23
C GLN A 178 7.37 18.36 -6.01
N LEU A 179 7.78 17.36 -5.23
CA LEU A 179 8.64 17.54 -4.07
C LEU A 179 10.05 17.96 -4.47
N MET A 180 10.55 17.48 -5.59
CA MET A 180 11.82 17.90 -6.19
C MET A 180 11.76 19.28 -6.87
N LYS A 181 10.59 19.90 -6.95
CA LYS A 181 10.37 21.21 -7.62
C LYS A 181 10.84 21.21 -9.09
N ASN A 182 10.60 20.11 -9.81
CA ASN A 182 11.06 19.92 -11.19
C ASN A 182 12.59 20.02 -11.37
N THR A 183 13.38 19.72 -10.33
CA THR A 183 14.85 19.68 -10.42
C THR A 183 15.35 18.24 -10.41
N GLY A 184 16.59 18.00 -10.80
CA GLY A 184 17.14 16.65 -10.91
C GLY A 184 16.44 15.84 -12.01
N ALA A 185 16.26 14.52 -11.80
CA ALA A 185 15.63 13.65 -12.80
C ALA A 185 14.76 12.57 -12.15
N VAL A 186 13.56 12.37 -12.69
CA VAL A 186 12.65 11.27 -12.33
C VAL A 186 12.57 10.31 -13.52
N VAL A 187 13.00 9.06 -13.34
CA VAL A 187 12.84 8.01 -14.34
C VAL A 187 11.60 7.21 -13.96
N ALA A 188 10.58 7.28 -14.78
CA ALA A 188 9.30 6.61 -14.61
C ALA A 188 9.22 5.39 -15.54
N ASN A 189 9.55 4.21 -15.00
CA ASN A 189 9.51 2.95 -15.75
C ASN A 189 8.20 2.22 -15.54
N ASP A 190 7.69 1.56 -16.59
CA ASP A 190 6.61 0.57 -16.47
C ASP A 190 6.77 -0.47 -17.60
N LEU A 191 6.49 -1.74 -17.29
CA LEU A 191 6.60 -2.84 -18.25
C LEU A 191 5.59 -2.72 -19.40
N LYS A 192 4.39 -2.18 -19.11
CA LYS A 192 3.25 -2.16 -20.06
C LYS A 192 3.21 -0.85 -20.82
N LYS A 193 3.59 -0.91 -22.12
CA LYS A 193 3.64 0.25 -23.01
C LYS A 193 2.30 0.97 -23.16
N GLU A 194 1.19 0.25 -23.14
CA GLU A 194 -0.16 0.81 -23.23
C GLU A 194 -0.51 1.72 -22.04
N ARG A 195 0.09 1.49 -20.87
CA ARG A 195 -0.11 2.32 -19.68
C ARG A 195 0.68 3.63 -19.72
N HIS A 196 1.69 3.74 -20.57
CA HIS A 196 2.51 4.94 -20.70
C HIS A 196 1.72 6.16 -21.17
N LYS A 197 0.67 5.96 -22.01
CA LYS A 197 -0.20 7.07 -22.44
C LYS A 197 -0.77 7.83 -21.25
N ALA A 198 -1.28 7.12 -20.25
CA ALA A 198 -1.82 7.72 -19.04
C ALA A 198 -0.73 8.41 -18.19
N THR A 199 0.45 7.78 -18.08
CA THR A 199 1.59 8.35 -17.37
C THR A 199 2.04 9.68 -17.99
N VAL A 200 2.27 9.69 -19.30
CA VAL A 200 2.69 10.89 -20.05
C VAL A 200 1.63 11.98 -19.94
N ALA A 201 0.35 11.64 -20.16
CA ALA A 201 -0.76 12.62 -20.07
C ALA A 201 -0.85 13.25 -18.67
N ASN A 202 -0.70 12.47 -17.59
CA ASN A 202 -0.71 12.98 -16.22
C ASN A 202 0.51 13.88 -15.93
N LEU A 203 1.70 13.48 -16.35
CA LEU A 203 2.92 14.28 -16.15
C LEU A 203 2.81 15.63 -16.89
N HIS A 204 2.34 15.63 -18.14
CA HIS A 204 2.11 16.86 -18.92
C HIS A 204 1.06 17.76 -18.27
N ARG A 205 -0.11 17.19 -17.94
CA ARG A 205 -1.20 17.93 -17.30
C ARG A 205 -0.75 18.59 -15.99
N LEU A 206 0.05 17.89 -15.20
CA LEU A 206 0.57 18.38 -13.92
C LEU A 206 1.78 19.30 -14.06
N GLY A 207 2.33 19.49 -15.26
CA GLY A 207 3.46 20.39 -15.52
C GLY A 207 4.79 19.84 -15.00
N VAL A 208 4.96 18.53 -15.05
CA VAL A 208 6.24 17.88 -14.74
C VAL A 208 7.18 18.02 -15.92
N THR A 209 8.38 18.56 -15.69
CA THR A 209 9.38 18.84 -16.74
C THR A 209 10.68 18.05 -16.57
N ASN A 210 10.87 17.35 -15.45
CA ASN A 210 12.08 16.63 -15.12
C ASN A 210 11.90 15.10 -15.14
N ALA A 211 10.86 14.57 -15.81
CA ALA A 211 10.59 13.15 -15.87
C ALA A 211 10.87 12.56 -17.25
N VAL A 212 11.43 11.35 -17.26
CA VAL A 212 11.62 10.50 -18.45
C VAL A 212 10.79 9.24 -18.26
N VAL A 213 9.92 8.93 -19.23
CA VAL A 213 9.11 7.70 -19.22
C VAL A 213 9.81 6.65 -20.08
N CYS A 214 10.02 5.46 -19.52
CA CYS A 214 10.68 4.35 -20.21
C CYS A 214 9.94 3.01 -20.02
N CYS A 215 10.21 2.05 -20.90
CA CYS A 215 9.54 0.76 -20.96
C CYS A 215 10.53 -0.38 -20.90
N HIS A 216 10.79 -0.85 -19.69
CA HIS A 216 11.68 -1.97 -19.46
C HIS A 216 11.09 -2.92 -18.40
N ASP A 217 11.46 -4.19 -18.48
CA ASP A 217 11.24 -5.11 -17.36
C ASP A 217 12.02 -4.61 -16.14
N GLY A 218 11.31 -4.33 -15.06
CA GLY A 218 11.91 -3.82 -13.83
C GLY A 218 13.00 -4.73 -13.26
N ARG A 219 12.92 -6.04 -13.50
CA ARG A 219 13.90 -7.02 -13.06
C ARG A 219 15.25 -6.88 -13.75
N ALA A 220 15.23 -6.45 -14.99
CA ALA A 220 16.42 -6.21 -15.80
C ALA A 220 16.95 -4.76 -15.68
N PHE A 221 16.26 -3.89 -14.96
CA PHE A 221 16.53 -2.45 -14.92
C PHE A 221 17.94 -2.08 -14.43
N PRO A 222 18.57 -2.79 -13.47
CA PRO A 222 19.95 -2.51 -13.05
C PRO A 222 20.96 -2.58 -14.21
N GLY A 223 20.70 -3.38 -15.24
CA GLY A 223 21.49 -3.44 -16.48
C GLY A 223 21.20 -2.31 -17.47
N VAL A 224 20.06 -1.62 -17.32
CA VAL A 224 19.67 -0.48 -18.19
C VAL A 224 20.25 0.82 -17.62
N MET A 225 20.04 1.07 -16.33
CA MET A 225 20.50 2.29 -15.66
C MET A 225 20.60 2.07 -14.15
N GLY A 226 21.68 2.51 -13.55
CA GLY A 226 21.91 2.48 -12.11
C GLY A 226 22.35 3.83 -11.56
N GLY A 227 22.78 3.83 -10.29
CA GLY A 227 23.33 5.01 -9.61
C GLY A 227 22.26 6.04 -9.22
N PHE A 228 21.05 5.58 -8.90
CA PHE A 228 19.97 6.42 -8.38
C PHE A 228 20.23 6.77 -6.92
N ASP A 229 19.88 8.00 -6.53
CA ASP A 229 19.89 8.41 -5.13
C ASP A 229 18.75 7.73 -4.36
N ARG A 230 17.57 7.57 -5.00
CA ARG A 230 16.41 6.88 -4.44
C ARG A 230 15.69 6.06 -5.50
N VAL A 231 15.08 4.96 -5.04
CA VAL A 231 14.20 4.13 -5.87
C VAL A 231 12.88 3.89 -5.15
N LEU A 232 11.77 4.09 -5.86
CA LEU A 232 10.44 3.70 -5.43
C LEU A 232 10.00 2.47 -6.22
N LEU A 233 9.62 1.42 -5.51
CA LEU A 233 8.92 0.28 -6.05
C LEU A 233 7.53 0.19 -5.41
N ASP A 234 6.53 0.78 -6.09
CA ASP A 234 5.13 0.50 -5.82
C ASP A 234 4.77 -0.75 -6.61
N ALA A 235 4.86 -1.91 -5.95
CA ALA A 235 4.92 -3.18 -6.63
C ALA A 235 3.54 -3.63 -7.17
N PRO A 236 3.50 -4.32 -8.32
CA PRO A 236 2.30 -5.01 -8.74
C PRO A 236 1.92 -6.03 -7.66
N CYS A 237 0.66 -6.00 -7.22
CA CYS A 237 0.16 -6.81 -6.12
C CYS A 237 -1.27 -7.29 -6.37
N THR A 238 -1.79 -8.14 -5.49
CA THR A 238 -3.16 -8.67 -5.59
C THR A 238 -4.25 -7.63 -5.38
N GLY A 239 -3.93 -6.51 -4.73
CA GLY A 239 -4.91 -5.46 -4.43
C GLY A 239 -5.79 -5.75 -3.22
N LEU A 240 -5.42 -6.70 -2.34
CA LEU A 240 -6.21 -7.06 -1.15
C LEU A 240 -6.41 -5.91 -0.14
N GLY A 241 -5.85 -4.76 -0.37
CA GLY A 241 -6.10 -3.54 0.42
C GLY A 241 -7.08 -2.56 -0.23
N VAL A 242 -7.47 -2.78 -1.49
CA VAL A 242 -8.31 -1.86 -2.28
C VAL A 242 -9.64 -2.49 -2.71
N ILE A 243 -10.11 -3.47 -1.99
CA ILE A 243 -11.34 -4.25 -2.28
C ILE A 243 -12.56 -3.33 -2.43
N SER A 244 -12.67 -2.28 -1.62
CA SER A 244 -13.76 -1.29 -1.74
C SER A 244 -13.78 -0.53 -3.07
N ARG A 245 -12.67 -0.53 -3.82
CA ARG A 245 -12.54 0.10 -5.15
C ARG A 245 -12.75 -0.91 -6.28
N ASP A 246 -12.38 -2.15 -6.04
CA ASP A 246 -12.52 -3.26 -6.98
C ASP A 246 -13.07 -4.50 -6.24
N PRO A 247 -14.40 -4.58 -6.06
CA PRO A 247 -15.04 -5.71 -5.38
C PRO A 247 -14.82 -7.07 -6.07
N ALA A 248 -14.46 -7.09 -7.35
CA ALA A 248 -14.18 -8.33 -8.08
C ALA A 248 -12.99 -9.10 -7.49
N ILE A 249 -12.09 -8.43 -6.78
CA ILE A 249 -10.97 -9.04 -6.06
C ILE A 249 -11.43 -10.18 -5.15
N LYS A 250 -12.58 -10.04 -4.47
CA LYS A 250 -13.11 -11.03 -3.52
C LYS A 250 -13.26 -12.43 -4.13
N GLY A 251 -13.79 -12.50 -5.36
CA GLY A 251 -14.08 -13.75 -6.06
C GLY A 251 -13.04 -14.15 -7.12
N GLN A 252 -12.07 -13.30 -7.42
CA GLN A 252 -11.11 -13.53 -8.51
C GLN A 252 -9.67 -13.78 -8.04
N ARG A 253 -9.30 -13.32 -6.83
CA ARG A 253 -7.94 -13.48 -6.32
C ARG A 253 -7.83 -14.71 -5.45
N THR A 254 -6.85 -15.54 -5.77
CA THR A 254 -6.54 -16.78 -5.04
C THR A 254 -5.27 -16.60 -4.20
N VAL A 255 -5.05 -17.48 -3.21
CA VAL A 255 -3.76 -17.52 -2.48
C VAL A 255 -2.61 -17.87 -3.41
N ALA A 256 -2.86 -18.65 -4.47
CA ALA A 256 -1.86 -18.92 -5.50
C ALA A 256 -1.45 -17.64 -6.25
N ASP A 257 -2.39 -16.71 -6.54
CA ASP A 257 -2.06 -15.39 -7.11
C ASP A 257 -1.21 -14.56 -6.16
N VAL A 258 -1.53 -14.57 -4.85
CA VAL A 258 -0.72 -13.91 -3.81
C VAL A 258 0.72 -14.43 -3.84
N GLN A 259 0.91 -15.75 -3.87
CA GLN A 259 2.24 -16.38 -3.90
C GLN A 259 3.01 -16.04 -5.17
N LYS A 260 2.34 -16.09 -6.34
CA LYS A 260 2.92 -15.75 -7.64
C LYS A 260 3.40 -14.29 -7.68
N LEU A 261 2.57 -13.36 -7.19
CA LEU A 261 2.93 -11.95 -7.14
C LEU A 261 4.01 -11.67 -6.11
N ALA A 262 3.99 -12.34 -4.94
CA ALA A 262 5.05 -12.25 -3.95
C ALA A 262 6.42 -12.67 -4.54
N HIS A 263 6.45 -13.70 -5.41
CA HIS A 263 7.68 -14.09 -6.10
C HIS A 263 8.20 -12.99 -7.03
N LEU A 264 7.32 -12.43 -7.88
CA LEU A 264 7.66 -11.31 -8.74
C LEU A 264 8.13 -10.08 -7.96
N GLN A 265 7.46 -9.78 -6.83
CA GLN A 265 7.83 -8.65 -5.96
C GLN A 265 9.22 -8.82 -5.36
N LYS A 266 9.62 -10.04 -4.99
CA LYS A 266 10.99 -10.35 -4.54
C LYS A 266 12.02 -10.03 -5.60
N GLU A 267 11.81 -10.44 -6.85
CA GLU A 267 12.70 -10.15 -7.97
C GLU A 267 12.81 -8.63 -8.23
N LEU A 268 11.66 -7.94 -8.27
CA LEU A 268 11.60 -6.50 -8.48
C LEU A 268 12.26 -5.71 -7.36
N LEU A 269 12.09 -6.13 -6.09
CA LEU A 269 12.71 -5.45 -4.96
C LEU A 269 14.23 -5.61 -4.96
N LEU A 270 14.76 -6.78 -5.33
CA LEU A 270 16.20 -6.95 -5.50
C LEU A 270 16.73 -6.04 -6.62
N ALA A 271 16.03 -5.95 -7.75
CA ALA A 271 16.41 -5.05 -8.84
C ALA A 271 16.34 -3.57 -8.43
N ALA A 272 15.33 -3.18 -7.64
CA ALA A 272 15.24 -1.83 -7.09
C ALA A 272 16.46 -1.49 -6.21
N ILE A 273 16.86 -2.41 -5.33
CA ILE A 273 18.04 -2.26 -4.47
C ILE A 273 19.34 -2.19 -5.30
N ASP A 274 19.43 -3.01 -6.34
CA ASP A 274 20.62 -3.04 -7.21
C ASP A 274 20.74 -1.78 -8.09
N SER A 275 19.65 -1.04 -8.31
CA SER A 275 19.62 0.21 -9.08
C SER A 275 20.10 1.44 -8.29
N VAL A 276 20.15 1.41 -6.96
CA VAL A 276 20.65 2.53 -6.14
C VAL A 276 22.16 2.60 -6.16
N ASP A 277 22.69 3.81 -5.97
CA ASP A 277 24.13 4.07 -5.89
C ASP A 277 24.78 3.32 -4.71
N ASP A 278 25.83 2.56 -5.00
CA ASP A 278 26.58 1.80 -3.99
C ASP A 278 27.51 2.66 -3.12
N LYS A 279 27.85 3.87 -3.59
CA LYS A 279 28.79 4.77 -2.90
C LYS A 279 28.12 5.71 -1.93
N LYS A 280 26.80 5.92 -2.10
CA LYS A 280 25.95 6.73 -1.24
C LYS A 280 25.02 5.80 -0.46
N ALA A 281 24.52 6.26 0.69
CA ALA A 281 23.46 5.56 1.40
C ALA A 281 22.14 5.73 0.63
N GLY A 282 22.02 5.01 -0.51
CA GLY A 282 20.85 5.08 -1.38
C GLY A 282 19.62 4.53 -0.68
N VAL A 283 18.48 5.15 -0.93
CA VAL A 283 17.20 4.81 -0.30
C VAL A 283 16.30 4.04 -1.28
N VAL A 284 15.71 2.93 -0.81
CA VAL A 284 14.68 2.21 -1.53
C VAL A 284 13.40 2.20 -0.70
N VAL A 285 12.29 2.55 -1.31
CA VAL A 285 10.97 2.38 -0.72
C VAL A 285 10.21 1.33 -1.50
N TYR A 286 9.74 0.32 -0.80
CA TYR A 286 8.86 -0.73 -1.28
C TYR A 286 7.46 -0.49 -0.76
N SER A 287 6.45 -0.61 -1.61
CA SER A 287 5.05 -0.50 -1.21
C SER A 287 4.14 -1.42 -2.01
N THR A 288 3.02 -1.80 -1.41
CA THR A 288 1.93 -2.52 -2.05
C THR A 288 0.58 -2.00 -1.57
N CYS A 289 -0.45 -2.12 -2.40
CA CYS A 289 -1.85 -1.96 -2.00
C CYS A 289 -2.47 -3.29 -1.55
N SER A 290 -1.67 -4.19 -0.98
CA SER A 290 -2.08 -5.46 -0.38
C SER A 290 -1.91 -5.44 1.12
N VAL A 291 -2.79 -6.14 1.84
CA VAL A 291 -2.65 -6.39 3.27
C VAL A 291 -1.97 -7.72 3.58
N SER A 292 -1.72 -8.55 2.57
CA SER A 292 -1.14 -9.89 2.75
C SER A 292 0.29 -9.83 3.28
N VAL A 293 0.58 -10.62 4.31
CA VAL A 293 1.93 -10.80 4.85
C VAL A 293 2.88 -11.41 3.82
N LEU A 294 2.35 -12.27 2.92
CA LEU A 294 3.14 -12.92 1.87
C LEU A 294 3.69 -11.92 0.83
N GLU A 295 2.93 -10.86 0.54
CA GLU A 295 3.33 -9.80 -0.39
C GLU A 295 4.12 -8.66 0.29
N ASN A 296 4.15 -8.64 1.61
CA ASN A 296 4.72 -7.56 2.41
C ASN A 296 5.95 -8.05 3.19
N GLU A 297 5.76 -8.57 4.40
CA GLU A 297 6.86 -8.97 5.28
C GLU A 297 7.73 -10.09 4.69
N ASP A 298 7.16 -11.06 4.01
CA ASP A 298 7.92 -12.14 3.37
C ASP A 298 8.84 -11.61 2.26
N VAL A 299 8.39 -10.59 1.53
CA VAL A 299 9.18 -9.95 0.47
C VAL A 299 10.30 -9.09 1.06
N VAL A 300 9.98 -8.33 2.11
CA VAL A 300 10.97 -7.50 2.83
C VAL A 300 12.03 -8.37 3.49
N GLN A 301 11.63 -9.45 4.18
CA GLN A 301 12.53 -10.41 4.80
C GLN A 301 13.49 -11.02 3.78
N TYR A 302 12.97 -11.43 2.63
CA TYR A 302 13.79 -11.98 1.55
C TYR A 302 14.86 -10.97 1.07
N ALA A 303 14.51 -9.70 0.95
CA ALA A 303 15.46 -8.67 0.55
C ALA A 303 16.57 -8.44 1.59
N LEU A 304 16.22 -8.45 2.89
CA LEU A 304 17.19 -8.35 4.00
C LEU A 304 18.19 -9.51 3.99
N GLU A 305 17.76 -10.72 3.59
CA GLU A 305 18.62 -11.91 3.50
C GLU A 305 19.50 -11.90 2.25
N LYS A 306 19.04 -11.30 1.14
CA LYS A 306 19.71 -11.37 -0.17
C LYS A 306 20.56 -10.17 -0.51
N ARG A 307 20.36 -9.03 0.16
CA ARG A 307 21.08 -7.77 -0.13
C ARG A 307 21.58 -7.11 1.15
N ARG A 308 22.62 -6.32 1.00
CA ARG A 308 23.22 -5.53 2.07
C ARG A 308 22.41 -4.24 2.26
N VAL A 309 21.30 -4.37 2.93
CA VAL A 309 20.39 -3.26 3.26
C VAL A 309 19.97 -3.35 4.72
N ARG A 310 19.49 -2.25 5.27
CA ARG A 310 18.82 -2.20 6.56
C ARG A 310 17.48 -1.50 6.41
N LEU A 311 16.50 -1.90 7.20
CA LEU A 311 15.27 -1.14 7.36
C LEU A 311 15.55 0.11 8.21
N VAL A 312 14.93 1.20 7.81
CA VAL A 312 14.97 2.48 8.53
C VAL A 312 13.53 3.00 8.70
N PRO A 313 13.27 3.88 9.69
CA PRO A 313 11.94 4.40 9.93
C PRO A 313 11.35 5.04 8.67
N THR A 314 10.09 4.72 8.36
CA THR A 314 9.38 5.30 7.20
C THR A 314 9.02 6.77 7.39
N GLY A 315 9.00 7.27 8.63
CA GLY A 315 8.52 8.60 8.98
C GLY A 315 6.98 8.73 9.01
N LEU A 316 6.26 7.61 8.89
CA LEU A 316 4.79 7.55 8.87
C LEU A 316 4.25 7.14 10.25
N ALA A 317 4.45 8.00 11.25
CA ALA A 317 4.15 7.71 12.67
C ALA A 317 2.68 7.39 12.97
N PHE A 318 1.77 7.62 12.03
CA PHE A 318 0.34 7.31 12.16
C PHE A 318 -0.04 5.91 11.65
N ALA A 319 0.92 5.16 11.10
CA ALA A 319 0.70 3.79 10.63
C ALA A 319 0.78 2.78 11.79
N LYS A 320 0.18 1.60 11.60
CA LYS A 320 0.50 0.43 12.43
C LYS A 320 1.86 -0.16 12.03
N GLU A 321 2.56 -0.73 12.99
CA GLU A 321 3.80 -1.49 12.74
C GLU A 321 3.52 -2.76 11.94
N ALA A 322 4.49 -3.21 11.16
CA ALA A 322 4.43 -4.48 10.47
C ALA A 322 4.67 -5.67 11.41
N PHE A 323 4.26 -6.85 10.99
CA PHE A 323 4.37 -8.07 11.80
C PHE A 323 5.84 -8.51 11.95
N THR A 324 6.29 -8.64 13.20
CA THR A 324 7.56 -9.32 13.53
C THR A 324 7.37 -10.82 13.72
N ARG A 325 6.11 -11.27 13.79
CA ARG A 325 5.69 -12.68 13.87
C ARG A 325 4.40 -12.88 13.08
N TYR A 326 4.34 -13.95 12.31
CA TYR A 326 3.13 -14.40 11.64
C TYR A 326 3.09 -15.91 11.56
N GLN A 327 2.08 -16.52 12.15
CA GLN A 327 1.98 -17.98 12.28
C GLN A 327 3.25 -18.56 12.93
N ARG A 328 3.95 -19.47 12.23
CA ARG A 328 5.21 -20.07 12.68
C ARG A 328 6.46 -19.28 12.28
N LYS A 329 6.30 -18.25 11.44
CA LYS A 329 7.40 -17.42 10.94
C LYS A 329 7.77 -16.33 11.95
N ARG A 330 9.06 -16.06 12.03
CA ARG A 330 9.63 -14.90 12.73
C ARG A 330 10.43 -14.09 11.72
N TYR A 331 10.16 -12.80 11.70
CA TYR A 331 10.85 -11.85 10.85
C TYR A 331 11.93 -11.12 11.63
N HIS A 332 12.81 -10.43 10.89
CA HIS A 332 13.82 -9.58 11.51
C HIS A 332 13.16 -8.53 12.43
N PRO A 333 13.71 -8.25 13.65
CA PRO A 333 13.09 -7.32 14.59
C PRO A 333 12.83 -5.93 14.01
N SER A 334 13.70 -5.44 13.10
CA SER A 334 13.49 -4.16 12.42
C SER A 334 12.28 -4.11 11.50
N MET A 335 11.56 -5.23 11.29
CA MET A 335 10.31 -5.24 10.52
C MET A 335 9.26 -4.29 11.12
N SER A 336 9.28 -4.07 12.44
CA SER A 336 8.43 -3.09 13.12
C SER A 336 8.60 -1.64 12.60
N LEU A 337 9.69 -1.33 11.90
CA LEU A 337 9.92 -0.03 11.26
C LEU A 337 9.10 0.16 9.96
N CYS A 338 8.55 -0.91 9.42
CA CYS A 338 7.64 -0.85 8.27
C CYS A 338 6.25 -0.40 8.70
N ALA A 339 5.53 0.23 7.78
CA ALA A 339 4.22 0.83 8.03
C ALA A 339 3.10 0.03 7.36
N ARG A 340 2.04 -0.27 8.11
CA ARG A 340 0.81 -0.88 7.63
C ARG A 340 -0.37 0.05 7.80
N PHE A 341 -1.24 0.06 6.80
CA PHE A 341 -2.50 0.80 6.82
C PHE A 341 -3.66 -0.16 6.59
N TYR A 342 -4.76 0.07 7.29
CA TYR A 342 -5.96 -0.76 7.20
C TYR A 342 -7.21 0.10 7.08
N PRO A 343 -8.22 -0.34 6.31
CA PRO A 343 -9.48 0.38 6.13
C PRO A 343 -10.21 0.68 7.44
N HIS A 344 -10.30 -0.30 8.33
CA HIS A 344 -10.99 -0.20 9.62
C HIS A 344 -10.27 0.69 10.63
N THR A 345 -8.95 0.74 10.59
CA THR A 345 -8.15 1.52 11.57
C THR A 345 -7.91 2.96 11.11
N HIS A 346 -7.62 3.17 9.82
CA HIS A 346 -7.12 4.45 9.30
C HIS A 346 -8.12 5.17 8.41
N ASN A 347 -9.25 4.54 8.06
CA ASN A 347 -10.16 5.00 7.02
C ASN A 347 -9.47 5.32 5.69
N MET A 348 -8.46 4.53 5.35
CA MET A 348 -7.65 4.59 4.13
C MET A 348 -7.69 3.23 3.44
N ASP A 349 -7.21 3.17 2.18
CA ASP A 349 -6.94 1.88 1.54
C ASP A 349 -5.97 1.06 2.38
N GLY A 350 -6.12 -0.27 2.39
CA GLY A 350 -5.11 -1.17 2.93
C GLY A 350 -3.82 -1.02 2.15
N PHE A 351 -2.69 -0.83 2.87
CA PHE A 351 -1.43 -0.51 2.23
C PHE A 351 -0.24 -0.92 3.10
N PHE A 352 0.90 -1.12 2.45
CA PHE A 352 2.16 -1.43 3.13
C PHE A 352 3.30 -0.57 2.60
N VAL A 353 4.20 -0.12 3.48
CA VAL A 353 5.38 0.66 3.12
C VAL A 353 6.58 0.20 3.92
N ALA A 354 7.67 -0.17 3.25
CA ALA A 354 8.98 -0.44 3.83
C ALA A 354 10.03 0.50 3.25
N LYS A 355 10.92 1.00 4.09
CA LYS A 355 12.03 1.86 3.69
C LYS A 355 13.36 1.23 4.02
N PHE A 356 14.18 1.07 3.00
CA PHE A 356 15.51 0.51 3.10
C PHE A 356 16.57 1.59 2.87
N GLU A 357 17.68 1.41 3.51
CA GLU A 357 18.94 2.10 3.23
C GLU A 357 19.98 1.07 2.78
N LYS A 358 20.64 1.31 1.65
CA LYS A 358 21.69 0.46 1.13
C LYS A 358 22.98 0.72 1.88
N LEU A 359 23.59 -0.34 2.40
CA LEU A 359 24.84 -0.25 3.17
C LEU A 359 26.03 -0.11 2.24
N SER A 360 26.85 0.91 2.46
CA SER A 360 28.06 1.15 1.68
C SER A 360 29.14 0.08 1.97
N PRO A 361 30.09 -0.15 1.06
CA PRO A 361 31.22 -1.03 1.33
C PRO A 361 32.07 -0.59 2.55
N LYS A 362 32.05 0.69 2.92
CA LYS A 362 32.78 1.25 4.05
C LYS A 362 32.19 0.90 5.42
N ASP A 363 30.88 0.54 5.47
CA ASP A 363 30.20 0.18 6.73
C ASP A 363 30.68 -1.17 7.31
N LYS A 364 31.48 -1.96 6.56
CA LYS A 364 32.16 -3.16 7.08
C LYS A 364 33.17 -2.87 8.19
N LYS A 365 33.81 -1.70 8.16
CA LYS A 365 34.90 -1.39 9.12
C LYS A 365 34.40 -0.97 10.51
N ARG A 366 33.15 -0.53 10.65
CA ARG A 366 32.61 -0.12 11.96
C ARG A 366 32.13 -1.30 12.82
N LYS A 367 31.57 -2.36 12.24
CA LYS A 367 31.11 -3.53 13.02
C LYS A 367 32.25 -4.35 13.65
N HIS A 368 33.46 -4.38 13.06
CA HIS A 368 34.60 -5.08 13.65
C HIS A 368 35.32 -4.27 14.76
N GLN A 369 35.00 -2.98 14.90
CA GLN A 369 35.56 -2.17 15.98
C GLN A 369 34.68 -2.13 17.24
N ASP A 370 33.38 -2.44 17.10
CA ASP A 370 32.47 -2.49 18.24
C ASP A 370 32.33 -3.90 18.85
N ASP A 371 32.83 -4.94 18.14
CA ASP A 371 32.90 -6.32 18.67
C ASP A 371 34.25 -6.63 19.35
N ASP A 372 35.27 -5.76 19.23
CA ASP A 372 36.57 -5.88 19.86
C ASP A 372 36.82 -4.85 20.99
N ALA A 373 35.78 -4.15 21.45
CA ALA A 373 35.79 -3.23 22.57
C ALA A 373 34.78 -3.68 23.65
#